data_9d95989be990a5b233b5884b5c03b4b6
#
_entry.id   9d95989be990a5b233b5884b5c03b4b6
#
_cell.length_a   1.000
_cell.length_b   1.000
_cell.length_c   1.000
_cell.angle_alpha   90.00
_cell.angle_beta   90.00
_cell.angle_gamma   90.00
#
_symmetry.space_group_name_H-M   'P 1'
#
loop_
_entity.id
_entity.type
_entity.pdbx_description
1 polymer ?
#
loop_
_entity_poly.entity_id
_entity_poly.type
_entity_poly.pdbx_seq_one_letter_code
_entity_poly.pdbx_strand_id
1 'polypeptide(L)'
;MAPVAMILHSLQLLQDQSFKDFGTLTVLFNPDEETGSSGSKKVIAELARQHDYVFSYEPPDKDAVTVATNGINGLLLDVKGKSSHAGSAPEAGRNAAIELAHQLLQLKDLGDPGKGTTVNWTLVKGGEKRNIIPSSASAEADMRYSDPSESDRVLADGQRIVKKTLVDGTEVTLRMEKGRPPLARNPGSEQLAKTAQTLYEKIGRSIEPIAMRFGTDAGYAYVPGSAKPAVLETMGVVGAGLHADDEYIELSSIAPRLYLTVALITRLSQDEAP
;
A
#
# COMPACT_ATOMS: atom_id res chain seq x y z
N MET A 1 6.54 -18.26 -2.91
CA MET A 1 7.51 -19.13 -3.66
C MET A 1 7.31 -19.09 -5.18
N ALA A 2 6.08 -19.15 -5.71
CA ALA A 2 5.83 -19.12 -7.16
C ALA A 2 6.42 -17.88 -7.88
N PRO A 3 6.33 -16.63 -7.38
CA PRO A 3 6.94 -15.47 -8.01
C PRO A 3 8.46 -15.58 -8.17
N VAL A 4 9.16 -16.09 -7.16
CA VAL A 4 10.62 -16.32 -7.23
C VAL A 4 10.98 -17.29 -8.34
N ALA A 5 10.25 -18.41 -8.42
CA ALA A 5 10.45 -19.40 -9.50
C ALA A 5 10.20 -18.78 -10.89
N MET A 6 9.15 -17.96 -11.03
CA MET A 6 8.87 -17.25 -12.29
C MET A 6 10.01 -16.35 -12.72
N ILE A 7 10.53 -15.53 -11.82
CA ILE A 7 11.64 -14.64 -12.11
C ILE A 7 12.86 -15.44 -12.57
N LEU A 8 13.24 -16.48 -11.83
CA LEU A 8 14.38 -17.30 -12.17
C LEU A 8 14.22 -18.01 -13.53
N HIS A 9 13.03 -18.54 -13.83
CA HIS A 9 12.76 -19.15 -15.14
C HIS A 9 12.74 -18.12 -16.27
N SER A 10 12.26 -16.90 -16.03
CA SER A 10 12.32 -15.82 -17.02
C SER A 10 13.77 -15.47 -17.38
N LEU A 11 14.66 -15.39 -16.38
CA LEU A 11 16.09 -15.18 -16.61
C LEU A 11 16.72 -16.34 -17.39
N GLN A 12 16.37 -17.57 -17.05
CA GLN A 12 16.85 -18.76 -17.78
C GLN A 12 16.43 -18.71 -19.25
N LEU A 13 15.16 -18.38 -19.53
CA LEU A 13 14.67 -18.26 -20.90
C LEU A 13 15.38 -17.18 -21.70
N LEU A 14 15.66 -16.02 -21.10
CA LEU A 14 16.45 -14.96 -21.75
C LEU A 14 17.88 -15.45 -22.03
N GLN A 15 18.50 -16.15 -21.10
CA GLN A 15 19.85 -16.74 -21.27
C GLN A 15 19.87 -17.81 -22.38
N ASP A 16 18.92 -18.71 -22.42
CA ASP A 16 18.80 -19.79 -23.43
C ASP A 16 18.64 -19.19 -24.83
N GLN A 17 17.95 -18.05 -24.95
CA GLN A 17 17.83 -17.29 -26.20
C GLN A 17 19.05 -16.40 -26.50
N SER A 18 20.08 -16.42 -25.65
CA SER A 18 21.27 -15.55 -25.75
C SER A 18 20.92 -14.06 -25.83
N PHE A 19 19.76 -13.67 -25.22
CA PHE A 19 19.29 -12.28 -25.23
C PHE A 19 20.18 -11.42 -24.32
N LYS A 20 20.76 -10.36 -24.89
CA LYS A 20 21.69 -9.44 -24.18
C LYS A 20 21.41 -7.97 -24.48
N ASP A 21 20.32 -7.68 -25.18
CA ASP A 21 19.97 -6.34 -25.61
C ASP A 21 19.21 -5.62 -24.47
N PHE A 22 19.92 -5.33 -23.37
CA PHE A 22 19.46 -4.51 -22.24
C PHE A 22 20.64 -3.86 -21.53
N GLY A 23 20.43 -2.69 -20.93
CA GLY A 23 21.46 -2.01 -20.15
C GLY A 23 21.71 -2.73 -18.83
N THR A 24 20.75 -2.69 -17.94
CA THR A 24 20.83 -3.33 -16.62
C THR A 24 19.53 -4.05 -16.31
N LEU A 25 19.63 -5.33 -15.95
CA LEU A 25 18.54 -6.12 -15.41
C LEU A 25 18.85 -6.46 -13.96
N THR A 26 18.09 -5.90 -13.04
CA THR A 26 18.25 -6.10 -11.59
C THR A 26 17.13 -6.97 -11.06
N VAL A 27 17.44 -7.94 -10.23
CA VAL A 27 16.47 -8.72 -9.48
C VAL A 27 16.65 -8.48 -7.99
N LEU A 28 15.57 -8.12 -7.33
CA LEU A 28 15.53 -7.94 -5.88
C LEU A 28 14.55 -8.93 -5.25
N PHE A 29 15.03 -9.70 -4.30
CA PHE A 29 14.21 -10.53 -3.41
C PHE A 29 14.28 -9.93 -2.01
N ASN A 30 13.19 -9.38 -1.50
CA ASN A 30 13.12 -8.86 -0.15
C ASN A 30 12.35 -9.82 0.78
N PRO A 31 12.80 -9.98 2.04
CA PRO A 31 12.22 -10.95 2.96
C PRO A 31 11.12 -10.38 3.85
N ASP A 32 10.82 -9.08 3.77
CA ASP A 32 10.02 -8.35 4.76
C ASP A 32 8.79 -7.65 4.17
N GLU A 33 8.30 -8.12 2.99
CA GLU A 33 7.11 -7.56 2.35
C GLU A 33 5.90 -7.63 3.28
N GLU A 34 5.61 -8.79 3.87
CA GLU A 34 4.46 -9.03 4.73
C GLU A 34 4.45 -8.20 6.04
N THR A 35 5.59 -7.62 6.39
CA THR A 35 5.74 -6.73 7.56
C THR A 35 5.91 -5.25 7.19
N GLY A 36 5.60 -4.87 5.93
CA GLY A 36 5.63 -3.48 5.47
C GLY A 36 6.97 -3.01 4.94
N SER A 37 7.88 -3.93 4.63
CA SER A 37 9.18 -3.66 3.96
C SER A 37 10.05 -2.63 4.68
N SER A 38 10.02 -2.64 6.03
CA SER A 38 10.74 -1.65 6.85
C SER A 38 12.23 -1.63 6.57
N GLY A 39 12.84 -2.79 6.29
CA GLY A 39 14.24 -2.97 5.95
C GLY A 39 14.54 -2.69 4.48
N SER A 40 13.67 -3.14 3.57
CA SER A 40 13.93 -3.14 2.13
C SER A 40 13.43 -1.91 1.37
N LYS A 41 12.45 -1.16 1.91
CA LYS A 41 11.81 -0.01 1.21
C LYS A 41 12.79 1.02 0.63
N LYS A 42 13.90 1.30 1.31
CA LYS A 42 14.92 2.24 0.80
C LYS A 42 15.65 1.67 -0.40
N VAL A 43 16.02 0.39 -0.34
CA VAL A 43 16.71 -0.31 -1.44
C VAL A 43 15.79 -0.40 -2.65
N ILE A 44 14.51 -0.74 -2.46
CA ILE A 44 13.50 -0.74 -3.54
C ILE A 44 13.46 0.62 -4.22
N ALA A 45 13.30 1.70 -3.45
CA ALA A 45 13.21 3.05 -3.98
C ALA A 45 14.51 3.52 -4.68
N GLU A 46 15.68 3.14 -4.18
CA GLU A 46 16.97 3.51 -4.77
C GLU A 46 17.22 2.76 -6.08
N LEU A 47 16.96 1.47 -6.12
CA LEU A 47 17.10 0.67 -7.35
C LEU A 47 16.07 1.11 -8.40
N ALA A 48 14.82 1.33 -8.00
CA ALA A 48 13.78 1.77 -8.93
C ALA A 48 14.16 3.04 -9.69
N ARG A 49 14.77 4.03 -9.02
CA ARG A 49 15.22 5.29 -9.66
C ARG A 49 16.36 5.11 -10.68
N GLN A 50 17.01 3.96 -10.70
CA GLN A 50 18.10 3.63 -11.62
C GLN A 50 17.63 2.87 -12.85
N HIS A 51 16.31 2.59 -12.94
CA HIS A 51 15.70 1.77 -14.00
C HIS A 51 14.54 2.52 -14.66
N ASP A 52 14.27 2.19 -15.90
CA ASP A 52 13.13 2.76 -16.64
C ASP A 52 11.82 2.03 -16.35
N TYR A 53 11.91 0.76 -15.99
CA TYR A 53 10.76 -0.14 -15.77
C TYR A 53 10.95 -0.96 -14.49
N VAL A 54 9.86 -1.20 -13.77
CA VAL A 54 9.82 -2.06 -12.59
C VAL A 54 8.66 -3.03 -12.70
N PHE A 55 8.93 -4.32 -12.50
CA PHE A 55 7.94 -5.38 -12.43
C PHE A 55 7.89 -5.93 -11.01
N SER A 56 6.73 -5.83 -10.37
CA SER A 56 6.47 -6.39 -9.05
C SER A 56 5.57 -7.62 -9.18
N TYR A 57 5.87 -8.68 -8.43
CA TYR A 57 5.36 -10.02 -8.71
C TYR A 57 4.39 -10.55 -7.68
N GLU A 58 3.45 -9.74 -7.22
CA GLU A 58 2.31 -10.26 -6.48
C GLU A 58 1.39 -11.11 -7.38
N PRO A 59 0.68 -12.11 -6.83
CA PRO A 59 -0.26 -12.89 -7.61
C PRO A 59 -1.58 -12.11 -7.81
N PRO A 60 -2.08 -11.99 -9.06
CA PRO A 60 -3.43 -11.52 -9.30
C PRO A 60 -4.44 -12.66 -9.11
N ASP A 61 -5.70 -12.33 -8.86
CA ASP A 61 -6.83 -13.28 -8.79
C ASP A 61 -7.40 -13.65 -10.17
N LYS A 62 -6.96 -12.98 -11.23
CA LYS A 62 -7.32 -13.22 -12.65
C LYS A 62 -6.22 -12.72 -13.56
N ASP A 63 -6.36 -12.92 -14.88
CA ASP A 63 -5.42 -12.36 -15.87
C ASP A 63 -5.52 -10.82 -15.91
N ALA A 64 -4.82 -10.17 -14.98
CA ALA A 64 -4.72 -8.73 -14.85
C ALA A 64 -3.29 -8.28 -14.54
N VAL A 65 -2.96 -7.03 -14.84
CA VAL A 65 -1.78 -6.29 -14.33
C VAL A 65 -2.24 -5.05 -13.60
N THR A 66 -1.61 -4.75 -12.50
CA THR A 66 -2.01 -3.62 -11.65
C THR A 66 -1.20 -2.38 -11.99
N VAL A 67 -1.90 -1.29 -12.28
CA VAL A 67 -1.33 0.03 -12.61
C VAL A 67 -1.50 1.05 -11.49
N ALA A 68 -2.23 0.70 -10.44
CA ALA A 68 -2.41 1.52 -9.25
C ALA A 68 -2.71 0.67 -8.02
N THR A 69 -2.11 1.01 -6.87
CA THR A 69 -2.39 0.42 -5.56
C THR A 69 -2.66 1.51 -4.54
N ASN A 70 -3.34 1.18 -3.45
CA ASN A 70 -3.52 2.14 -2.36
C ASN A 70 -2.27 2.25 -1.48
N GLY A 71 -2.04 3.45 -0.96
CA GLY A 71 -1.17 3.65 0.19
C GLY A 71 -1.88 3.24 1.48
N ILE A 72 -1.09 2.95 2.50
CA ILE A 72 -1.54 2.51 3.82
C ILE A 72 -0.84 3.36 4.87
N ASN A 73 -1.60 4.02 5.75
CA ASN A 73 -1.08 4.70 6.93
C ASN A 73 -1.89 4.30 8.17
N GLY A 74 -1.27 4.38 9.33
CA GLY A 74 -1.95 4.34 10.63
C GLY A 74 -2.22 5.76 11.14
N LEU A 75 -3.41 6.02 11.71
CA LEU A 75 -3.64 7.21 12.51
C LEU A 75 -3.71 6.79 13.98
N LEU A 76 -2.98 7.49 14.82
CA LEU A 76 -2.91 7.24 16.27
C LEU A 76 -3.44 8.47 16.99
N LEU A 77 -4.52 8.28 17.73
CA LEU A 77 -5.18 9.31 18.53
C LEU A 77 -4.98 9.01 20.01
N ASP A 78 -4.28 9.87 20.71
CA ASP A 78 -4.01 9.75 22.12
C ASP A 78 -4.71 10.88 22.88
N VAL A 79 -5.37 10.53 24.00
CA VAL A 79 -6.03 11.46 24.90
C VAL A 79 -5.47 11.30 26.31
N LYS A 80 -4.98 12.41 26.88
CA LYS A 80 -4.56 12.49 28.28
C LYS A 80 -5.59 13.29 29.07
N GLY A 81 -6.03 12.75 30.17
CA GLY A 81 -6.92 13.38 31.13
C GLY A 81 -6.34 13.32 32.54
N LYS A 82 -7.21 13.17 33.55
CA LYS A 82 -6.84 13.08 34.97
C LYS A 82 -7.74 12.07 35.66
N SER A 83 -7.16 11.12 36.38
CA SER A 83 -7.90 10.16 37.18
C SER A 83 -8.50 10.80 38.45
N SER A 84 -9.65 10.29 38.84
CA SER A 84 -10.29 10.56 40.13
C SER A 84 -11.23 9.42 40.50
N HIS A 85 -11.74 9.42 41.74
CA HIS A 85 -12.74 8.43 42.14
C HIS A 85 -14.11 8.79 41.54
N ALA A 86 -14.70 7.90 40.72
CA ALA A 86 -15.90 8.19 39.95
C ALA A 86 -17.14 8.52 40.81
N GLY A 87 -17.22 8.04 42.05
CA GLY A 87 -18.35 8.28 42.94
C GLY A 87 -18.14 9.40 43.94
N SER A 88 -16.92 9.59 44.47
CA SER A 88 -16.68 10.56 45.56
C SER A 88 -16.05 11.89 45.10
N ALA A 89 -15.44 11.94 43.97
CA ALA A 89 -14.79 13.14 43.42
C ALA A 89 -14.72 13.15 41.88
N PRO A 90 -15.84 12.96 41.17
CA PRO A 90 -15.83 12.88 39.71
C PRO A 90 -15.36 14.20 39.05
N GLU A 91 -15.67 15.36 39.68
CA GLU A 91 -15.31 16.70 39.22
C GLU A 91 -13.80 17.01 39.27
N ALA A 92 -13.06 16.26 40.10
CA ALA A 92 -11.60 16.40 40.20
C ALA A 92 -10.88 15.70 39.03
N GLY A 93 -11.57 14.85 38.29
CA GLY A 93 -11.08 14.13 37.13
C GLY A 93 -11.22 14.90 35.83
N ARG A 94 -10.55 14.36 34.80
CA ARG A 94 -10.73 14.76 33.39
C ARG A 94 -10.87 13.47 32.59
N ASN A 95 -12.09 13.18 32.15
CA ASN A 95 -12.44 11.87 31.61
C ASN A 95 -11.91 11.71 30.16
N ALA A 96 -10.78 11.03 30.00
CA ALA A 96 -10.15 10.81 28.71
C ALA A 96 -11.01 9.93 27.75
N ALA A 97 -11.84 9.03 28.31
CA ALA A 97 -12.71 8.18 27.47
C ALA A 97 -13.86 8.97 26.85
N ILE A 98 -14.45 9.92 27.58
CA ILE A 98 -15.48 10.81 27.04
C ILE A 98 -14.88 11.75 25.99
N GLU A 99 -13.70 12.29 26.25
CA GLU A 99 -12.99 13.11 25.27
C GLU A 99 -12.67 12.29 24.00
N LEU A 100 -12.15 11.06 24.14
CA LEU A 100 -11.89 10.19 22.99
C LEU A 100 -13.14 9.94 22.15
N ALA A 101 -14.27 9.65 22.81
CA ALA A 101 -15.56 9.44 22.09
C ALA A 101 -15.97 10.70 21.31
N HIS A 102 -15.82 11.89 21.89
CA HIS A 102 -16.06 13.16 21.21
C HIS A 102 -15.15 13.35 19.99
N GLN A 103 -13.87 13.09 20.14
CA GLN A 103 -12.90 13.21 19.05
C GLN A 103 -13.19 12.24 17.89
N LEU A 104 -13.54 10.99 18.19
CA LEU A 104 -13.91 9.99 17.17
C LEU A 104 -15.14 10.44 16.37
N LEU A 105 -16.15 11.04 17.02
CA LEU A 105 -17.32 11.59 16.33
C LEU A 105 -16.97 12.79 15.44
N GLN A 106 -16.02 13.63 15.85
CA GLN A 106 -15.54 14.73 15.00
C GLN A 106 -14.72 14.24 13.81
N LEU A 107 -13.96 13.15 13.97
CA LEU A 107 -13.06 12.59 12.97
C LEU A 107 -13.72 11.53 12.08
N LYS A 108 -15.00 11.20 12.28
CA LYS A 108 -15.67 10.11 11.55
C LYS A 108 -15.70 10.30 10.03
N ASP A 109 -15.72 11.54 9.56
CA ASP A 109 -15.79 11.92 8.14
C ASP A 109 -14.44 12.46 7.62
N LEU A 110 -13.32 12.08 8.25
CA LEU A 110 -11.97 12.53 7.87
C LEU A 110 -11.51 11.96 6.53
N GLY A 111 -11.97 10.75 6.18
CA GLY A 111 -11.81 10.16 4.86
C GLY A 111 -12.67 10.87 3.81
N ASP A 112 -12.29 10.74 2.54
CA ASP A 112 -13.04 11.23 1.38
C ASP A 112 -13.07 10.13 0.31
N PRO A 113 -14.13 9.31 0.27
CA PRO A 113 -14.26 8.25 -0.74
C PRO A 113 -14.23 8.77 -2.18
N GLY A 114 -14.66 10.02 -2.42
CA GLY A 114 -14.61 10.67 -3.74
C GLY A 114 -13.17 10.92 -4.22
N LYS A 115 -12.22 11.01 -3.29
CA LYS A 115 -10.78 11.12 -3.54
C LYS A 115 -10.04 9.79 -3.31
N GLY A 116 -10.77 8.69 -3.16
CA GLY A 116 -10.18 7.38 -2.92
C GLY A 116 -9.53 7.23 -1.54
N THR A 117 -9.99 8.00 -0.53
CA THR A 117 -9.44 7.97 0.83
C THR A 117 -10.45 7.42 1.82
N THR A 118 -10.05 6.41 2.58
CA THR A 118 -10.84 5.88 3.70
C THR A 118 -10.05 5.97 5.00
N VAL A 119 -10.76 6.26 6.10
CA VAL A 119 -10.22 6.26 7.46
C VAL A 119 -11.18 5.48 8.35
N ASN A 120 -10.71 4.36 8.90
CA ASN A 120 -11.52 3.49 9.72
C ASN A 120 -10.87 3.34 11.10
N TRP A 121 -11.54 3.86 12.14
CA TRP A 121 -11.11 3.69 13.53
C TRP A 121 -11.44 2.26 13.99
N THR A 122 -10.43 1.43 14.13
CA THR A 122 -10.58 -0.03 14.34
C THR A 122 -10.17 -0.49 15.72
N LEU A 123 -9.28 0.26 16.40
CA LEU A 123 -8.88 -0.04 17.78
C LEU A 123 -9.25 1.12 18.66
N VAL A 124 -9.90 0.83 19.80
CA VAL A 124 -10.29 1.84 20.81
C VAL A 124 -9.99 1.27 22.19
N LYS A 125 -9.26 2.05 23.00
CA LYS A 125 -8.88 1.67 24.37
C LYS A 125 -9.17 2.84 25.33
N GLY A 126 -9.69 2.54 26.53
CA GLY A 126 -9.92 3.57 27.55
C GLY A 126 -10.54 3.01 28.82
N GLY A 127 -10.01 3.42 29.96
CA GLY A 127 -10.45 2.99 31.27
C GLY A 127 -9.97 1.58 31.69
N GLU A 128 -9.80 1.39 33.00
CA GLU A 128 -9.38 0.10 33.57
C GLU A 128 -10.37 -0.42 34.62
N LYS A 129 -10.98 0.49 35.39
CA LYS A 129 -11.90 0.15 36.49
C LYS A 129 -13.13 1.05 36.47
N ARG A 130 -14.30 0.50 36.77
CA ARG A 130 -15.58 1.24 36.77
C ARG A 130 -15.64 2.42 37.75
N ASN A 131 -14.91 2.35 38.84
CA ASN A 131 -14.92 3.38 39.88
C ASN A 131 -13.82 4.41 39.75
N ILE A 132 -13.12 4.47 38.62
CA ILE A 132 -12.04 5.42 38.33
C ILE A 132 -12.36 6.18 37.03
N ILE A 133 -12.31 7.52 37.08
CA ILE A 133 -12.31 8.36 35.87
C ILE A 133 -11.01 8.10 35.10
N PRO A 134 -11.06 7.71 33.80
CA PRO A 134 -9.87 7.39 33.05
C PRO A 134 -8.97 8.61 32.81
N SER A 135 -7.68 8.46 33.08
CA SER A 135 -6.65 9.50 32.77
C SER A 135 -6.03 9.34 31.40
N SER A 136 -6.31 8.25 30.71
CA SER A 136 -5.83 8.01 29.34
C SER A 136 -6.85 7.23 28.53
N ALA A 137 -6.87 7.54 27.23
CA ALA A 137 -7.63 6.77 26.24
C ALA A 137 -6.92 6.92 24.88
N SER A 138 -7.06 5.94 24.00
CA SER A 138 -6.44 5.97 22.67
C SER A 138 -7.31 5.28 21.63
N ALA A 139 -7.12 5.66 20.37
CA ALA A 139 -7.68 4.95 19.23
C ALA A 139 -6.69 4.89 18.08
N GLU A 140 -6.83 3.85 17.25
CA GLU A 140 -6.03 3.67 16.05
C GLU A 140 -6.94 3.46 14.86
N ALA A 141 -6.58 4.05 13.71
CA ALA A 141 -7.31 3.89 12.46
C ALA A 141 -6.41 3.34 11.35
N ASP A 142 -6.99 2.49 10.51
CA ASP A 142 -6.46 2.14 9.19
C ASP A 142 -6.88 3.22 8.20
N MET A 143 -5.90 3.83 7.54
CA MET A 143 -6.11 4.78 6.47
C MET A 143 -5.62 4.20 5.15
N ARG A 144 -6.50 4.21 4.14
CA ARG A 144 -6.17 3.84 2.75
C ARG A 144 -6.37 5.04 1.84
N TYR A 145 -5.49 5.23 0.87
CA TYR A 145 -5.54 6.38 -0.04
C TYR A 145 -4.89 6.05 -1.39
N SER A 146 -5.40 6.62 -2.47
CA SER A 146 -4.87 6.44 -3.83
C SER A 146 -4.03 7.63 -4.32
N ASP A 147 -4.28 8.84 -3.78
CA ASP A 147 -3.53 10.06 -4.09
C ASP A 147 -2.53 10.36 -2.97
N PRO A 148 -1.22 10.48 -3.26
CA PRO A 148 -0.20 10.81 -2.25
C PRO A 148 -0.51 12.06 -1.43
N SER A 149 -1.19 13.08 -1.99
CA SER A 149 -1.55 14.32 -1.31
C SER A 149 -2.56 14.15 -0.18
N GLU A 150 -3.38 13.09 -0.24
CA GLU A 150 -4.39 12.81 0.77
C GLU A 150 -3.79 12.43 2.14
N SER A 151 -2.59 11.85 2.15
CA SER A 151 -1.88 11.56 3.40
C SER A 151 -1.64 12.83 4.23
N ASP A 152 -1.14 13.88 3.60
CA ASP A 152 -0.82 15.13 4.28
C ASP A 152 -2.11 15.92 4.61
N ARG A 153 -3.13 15.90 3.72
CA ARG A 153 -4.45 16.50 3.98
C ARG A 153 -5.11 15.91 5.22
N VAL A 154 -5.20 14.58 5.28
CA VAL A 154 -5.86 13.87 6.40
C VAL A 154 -5.19 14.20 7.72
N LEU A 155 -3.85 14.20 7.76
CA LEU A 155 -3.11 14.55 8.98
C LEU A 155 -3.37 16.01 9.38
N ALA A 156 -3.28 16.95 8.44
CA ALA A 156 -3.47 18.38 8.72
C ALA A 156 -4.90 18.69 9.20
N ASP A 157 -5.92 18.14 8.51
CA ASP A 157 -7.32 18.31 8.88
C ASP A 157 -7.62 17.68 10.25
N GLY A 158 -7.13 16.46 10.47
CA GLY A 158 -7.29 15.78 11.75
C GLY A 158 -6.68 16.55 12.90
N GLN A 159 -5.44 17.03 12.74
CA GLN A 159 -4.75 17.86 13.75
C GLN A 159 -5.45 19.20 14.02
N ARG A 160 -6.14 19.74 13.05
CA ARG A 160 -6.97 20.94 13.21
C ARG A 160 -8.24 20.62 14.00
N ILE A 161 -8.90 19.52 13.70
CA ILE A 161 -10.16 19.08 14.32
C ILE A 161 -9.95 18.79 15.81
N VAL A 162 -8.90 18.03 16.16
CA VAL A 162 -8.65 17.59 17.55
C VAL A 162 -8.33 18.70 18.53
N LYS A 163 -8.07 19.92 18.06
CA LYS A 163 -7.89 21.10 18.93
C LYS A 163 -9.16 21.50 19.67
N LYS A 164 -10.34 21.07 19.18
CA LYS A 164 -11.62 21.34 19.83
C LYS A 164 -11.94 20.21 20.80
N THR A 165 -11.65 20.45 22.07
CA THR A 165 -11.93 19.50 23.16
C THR A 165 -13.33 19.70 23.75
N LEU A 166 -13.93 18.63 24.25
CA LEU A 166 -15.18 18.61 25.01
C LEU A 166 -14.91 18.68 26.52
N VAL A 167 -13.89 17.97 26.99
CA VAL A 167 -13.54 17.88 28.41
C VAL A 167 -12.39 18.85 28.69
N ASP A 168 -12.67 19.95 29.39
CA ASP A 168 -11.67 20.96 29.72
C ASP A 168 -10.46 20.35 30.46
N GLY A 169 -9.26 20.75 30.04
CA GLY A 169 -8.02 20.29 30.64
C GLY A 169 -7.56 18.91 30.21
N THR A 170 -8.16 18.34 29.13
CA THR A 170 -7.58 17.19 28.43
C THR A 170 -6.58 17.63 27.37
N GLU A 171 -5.60 16.78 27.09
CA GLU A 171 -4.65 16.95 26.00
C GLU A 171 -4.92 15.88 24.93
N VAL A 172 -5.10 16.30 23.68
CA VAL A 172 -5.38 15.40 22.54
C VAL A 172 -4.26 15.53 21.52
N THR A 173 -3.73 14.38 21.10
CA THR A 173 -2.68 14.30 20.08
C THR A 173 -3.09 13.35 18.98
N LEU A 174 -3.05 13.81 17.73
CA LEU A 174 -3.20 12.98 16.55
C LEU A 174 -1.86 12.90 15.82
N ARG A 175 -1.40 11.67 15.58
CA ARG A 175 -0.18 11.35 14.84
C ARG A 175 -0.48 10.42 13.69
N MET A 176 0.38 10.42 12.69
CA MET A 176 0.32 9.47 11.58
C MET A 176 1.57 8.59 11.59
N GLU A 177 1.35 7.30 11.50
CA GLU A 177 2.38 6.32 11.21
C GLU A 177 2.35 6.04 9.70
N LYS A 178 3.41 6.47 9.01
CA LYS A 178 3.51 6.29 7.56
C LYS A 178 3.89 4.85 7.25
N GLY A 179 2.98 4.17 6.56
CA GLY A 179 3.20 2.83 6.01
C GLY A 179 3.62 2.88 4.54
N ARG A 180 3.00 2.02 3.71
CA ARG A 180 3.31 1.96 2.27
C ARG A 180 2.73 3.16 1.52
N PRO A 181 3.50 3.80 0.61
CA PRO A 181 2.95 4.78 -0.32
C PRO A 181 2.10 4.09 -1.40
N PRO A 182 1.19 4.80 -2.07
CA PRO A 182 0.45 4.25 -3.19
C PRO A 182 1.34 4.18 -4.45
N LEU A 183 1.10 3.16 -5.29
CA LEU A 183 1.38 3.28 -6.71
C LEU A 183 0.22 4.10 -7.30
N ALA A 184 0.39 5.39 -7.44
CA ALA A 184 -0.65 6.23 -8.04
C ALA A 184 -0.73 5.98 -9.55
N ARG A 185 -1.95 5.99 -10.08
CA ARG A 185 -2.17 5.86 -11.53
C ARG A 185 -1.38 6.94 -12.29
N ASN A 186 -0.59 6.52 -13.27
CA ASN A 186 0.31 7.42 -14.00
C ASN A 186 0.48 7.00 -15.45
N PRO A 187 0.87 7.94 -16.36
CA PRO A 187 1.00 7.65 -17.78
C PRO A 187 2.02 6.55 -18.12
N GLY A 188 3.12 6.44 -17.36
CA GLY A 188 4.15 5.41 -17.59
C GLY A 188 3.61 4.01 -17.37
N SER A 189 2.97 3.76 -16.22
CA SER A 189 2.34 2.46 -15.90
C SER A 189 1.20 2.13 -16.86
N GLU A 190 0.39 3.11 -17.27
CA GLU A 190 -0.68 2.91 -18.25
C GLU A 190 -0.13 2.52 -19.63
N GLN A 191 0.94 3.16 -20.09
CA GLN A 191 1.57 2.81 -21.37
C GLN A 191 2.21 1.42 -21.31
N LEU A 192 2.85 1.09 -20.19
CA LEU A 192 3.45 -0.23 -19.97
C LEU A 192 2.37 -1.33 -19.95
N ALA A 193 1.21 -1.07 -19.35
CA ALA A 193 0.08 -1.99 -19.37
C ALA A 193 -0.49 -2.20 -20.79
N LYS A 194 -0.56 -1.15 -21.62
CA LYS A 194 -0.95 -1.30 -23.03
C LYS A 194 0.02 -2.16 -23.82
N THR A 195 1.32 -2.05 -23.56
CA THR A 195 2.33 -2.93 -24.14
C THR A 195 2.11 -4.37 -23.71
N ALA A 196 1.82 -4.60 -22.41
CA ALA A 196 1.49 -5.92 -21.88
C ALA A 196 0.25 -6.51 -22.56
N GLN A 197 -0.82 -5.73 -22.77
CA GLN A 197 -2.03 -6.16 -23.49
C GLN A 197 -1.70 -6.59 -24.91
N THR A 198 -0.99 -5.76 -25.67
CA THR A 198 -0.60 -6.08 -27.05
C THR A 198 0.23 -7.36 -27.15
N LEU A 199 1.11 -7.60 -26.20
CA LEU A 199 1.91 -8.83 -26.15
C LEU A 199 1.05 -10.05 -25.82
N TYR A 200 0.11 -9.90 -24.88
CA TYR A 200 -0.75 -11.01 -24.45
C TYR A 200 -1.75 -11.44 -25.55
N GLU A 201 -2.22 -10.48 -26.35
CA GLU A 201 -3.05 -10.73 -27.54
C GLU A 201 -2.34 -11.62 -28.56
N LYS A 202 -1.02 -11.55 -28.71
CA LYS A 202 -0.24 -12.39 -29.62
C LYS A 202 -0.32 -13.88 -29.30
N ILE A 203 -0.63 -14.24 -28.06
CA ILE A 203 -0.85 -15.63 -27.63
C ILE A 203 -2.34 -15.98 -27.49
N GLY A 204 -3.23 -15.12 -28.03
CA GLY A 204 -4.68 -15.34 -28.00
C GLY A 204 -5.32 -15.17 -26.64
N ARG A 205 -4.69 -14.37 -25.75
CA ARG A 205 -5.19 -14.04 -24.42
C ARG A 205 -5.44 -12.55 -24.26
N SER A 206 -6.25 -12.18 -23.27
CA SER A 206 -6.46 -10.81 -22.84
C SER A 206 -5.94 -10.62 -21.42
N ILE A 207 -5.45 -9.43 -21.11
CA ILE A 207 -5.03 -9.03 -19.77
C ILE A 207 -5.57 -7.63 -19.46
N GLU A 208 -6.12 -7.45 -18.25
CA GLU A 208 -6.75 -6.19 -17.87
C GLU A 208 -5.83 -5.34 -17.02
N PRO A 209 -5.67 -4.02 -17.32
CA PRO A 209 -5.08 -3.08 -16.38
C PRO A 209 -6.09 -2.75 -15.29
N ILE A 210 -5.73 -3.02 -14.03
CA ILE A 210 -6.61 -2.80 -12.87
C ILE A 210 -5.97 -1.86 -11.84
N ALA A 211 -6.81 -1.37 -10.92
CA ALA A 211 -6.39 -0.72 -9.68
C ALA A 211 -6.79 -1.61 -8.49
N MET A 212 -5.89 -1.79 -7.55
CA MET A 212 -6.12 -2.60 -6.35
C MET A 212 -6.21 -1.74 -5.10
N ARG A 213 -7.04 -2.18 -4.14
CA ARG A 213 -7.28 -1.45 -2.89
C ARG A 213 -6.30 -1.79 -1.77
N PHE A 214 -5.40 -2.72 -1.98
CA PHE A 214 -4.32 -3.01 -1.04
C PHE A 214 -3.01 -2.35 -1.46
N GLY A 215 -2.08 -2.24 -0.54
CA GLY A 215 -0.75 -1.69 -0.78
C GLY A 215 0.26 -2.81 -0.97
N THR A 216 1.21 -2.61 -1.88
CA THR A 216 2.33 -3.52 -2.16
C THR A 216 3.64 -2.74 -2.23
N ASP A 217 4.74 -3.43 -2.42
CA ASP A 217 6.05 -2.82 -2.58
C ASP A 217 6.21 -1.99 -3.86
N ALA A 218 5.32 -2.17 -4.85
CA ALA A 218 5.25 -1.34 -6.05
C ALA A 218 5.10 0.16 -5.73
N GLY A 219 4.45 0.51 -4.61
CA GLY A 219 4.34 1.88 -4.13
C GLY A 219 5.70 2.52 -3.82
N TYR A 220 6.67 1.77 -3.30
CA TYR A 220 8.02 2.28 -3.04
C TYR A 220 8.84 2.49 -4.32
N ALA A 221 8.53 1.75 -5.38
CA ALA A 221 9.17 1.92 -6.68
C ALA A 221 8.64 3.12 -7.46
N TYR A 222 7.42 3.57 -7.16
CA TYR A 222 6.80 4.71 -7.84
C TYR A 222 7.43 6.05 -7.44
N VAL A 223 7.67 6.91 -8.44
CA VAL A 223 8.16 8.28 -8.24
C VAL A 223 7.05 9.27 -8.60
N PRO A 224 6.43 9.96 -7.63
CA PRO A 224 5.38 10.93 -7.90
C PRO A 224 5.81 12.02 -8.90
N GLY A 225 4.95 12.29 -9.89
CA GLY A 225 5.21 13.29 -10.92
C GLY A 225 6.19 12.87 -12.02
N SER A 226 6.71 11.64 -11.98
CA SER A 226 7.60 11.10 -13.02
C SER A 226 6.89 9.99 -13.81
N ALA A 227 7.18 9.91 -15.11
CA ALA A 227 6.76 8.77 -15.94
C ALA A 227 7.71 7.56 -15.79
N LYS A 228 8.90 7.76 -15.24
CA LYS A 228 9.93 6.74 -15.01
C LYS A 228 10.33 6.68 -13.53
N PRO A 229 10.51 5.47 -12.99
CA PRO A 229 10.22 4.19 -13.64
C PRO A 229 8.73 3.99 -13.88
N ALA A 230 8.38 3.35 -15.00
CA ALA A 230 7.05 2.81 -15.20
C ALA A 230 6.92 1.49 -14.42
N VAL A 231 5.87 1.36 -13.62
CA VAL A 231 5.71 0.24 -12.68
C VAL A 231 4.49 -0.60 -13.07
N LEU A 232 4.66 -1.92 -13.21
CA LEU A 232 3.55 -2.87 -13.22
C LEU A 232 3.63 -3.75 -11.97
N GLU A 233 2.49 -3.88 -11.32
CA GLU A 233 2.29 -4.80 -10.21
C GLU A 233 1.47 -6.01 -10.65
N THR A 234 1.47 -7.07 -9.84
CA THR A 234 0.78 -8.34 -10.08
C THR A 234 1.29 -9.08 -11.33
N MET A 235 2.60 -9.03 -11.55
CA MET A 235 3.25 -9.78 -12.64
C MET A 235 3.38 -11.28 -12.33
N GLY A 236 3.03 -11.73 -11.12
CA GLY A 236 3.05 -13.12 -10.68
C GLY A 236 2.04 -14.01 -11.40
N VAL A 237 2.05 -15.29 -11.07
CA VAL A 237 1.05 -16.27 -11.53
C VAL A 237 -0.32 -15.96 -10.94
N VAL A 238 -1.38 -16.32 -11.66
CA VAL A 238 -2.75 -16.19 -11.13
C VAL A 238 -2.94 -17.15 -9.97
N GLY A 239 -3.57 -16.66 -8.89
CA GLY A 239 -3.85 -17.45 -7.70
C GLY A 239 -4.81 -16.74 -6.77
N ALA A 240 -5.25 -17.42 -5.73
CA ALA A 240 -6.14 -16.87 -4.71
C ALA A 240 -5.93 -17.56 -3.36
N GLY A 241 -6.73 -17.16 -2.34
CA GLY A 241 -6.61 -17.69 -0.98
C GLY A 241 -5.38 -17.14 -0.25
N LEU A 242 -4.91 -15.94 -0.60
CA LEU A 242 -3.73 -15.33 0.05
C LEU A 242 -3.89 -15.30 1.57
N HIS A 243 -2.83 -15.65 2.30
CA HIS A 243 -2.79 -15.72 3.77
C HIS A 243 -3.74 -16.76 4.40
N ALA A 244 -4.24 -17.73 3.62
CA ALA A 244 -5.08 -18.82 4.09
C ALA A 244 -4.47 -20.19 3.80
N ASP A 245 -4.94 -21.22 4.53
CA ASP A 245 -4.43 -22.59 4.37
C ASP A 245 -4.73 -23.20 3.00
N ASP A 246 -5.69 -22.64 2.27
CA ASP A 246 -6.11 -23.04 0.94
C ASP A 246 -5.55 -22.16 -0.19
N GLU A 247 -4.47 -21.42 0.08
CA GLU A 247 -3.75 -20.64 -0.92
C GLU A 247 -3.32 -21.53 -2.10
N TYR A 248 -3.63 -21.08 -3.32
CA TYR A 248 -3.30 -21.83 -4.52
C TYR A 248 -2.84 -20.93 -5.67
N ILE A 249 -2.23 -21.54 -6.67
CA ILE A 249 -1.93 -20.95 -7.98
C ILE A 249 -2.62 -21.74 -9.10
N GLU A 250 -2.99 -21.04 -10.17
CA GLU A 250 -3.49 -21.65 -11.39
C GLU A 250 -2.33 -22.06 -12.30
N LEU A 251 -2.08 -23.36 -12.43
CA LEU A 251 -0.98 -23.89 -13.26
C LEU A 251 -1.07 -23.43 -14.72
N SER A 252 -2.28 -23.24 -15.25
CA SER A 252 -2.55 -22.75 -16.61
C SER A 252 -2.05 -21.32 -16.84
N SER A 253 -1.80 -20.54 -15.78
CA SER A 253 -1.29 -19.18 -15.85
C SER A 253 0.24 -19.10 -15.95
N ILE A 254 0.96 -20.16 -15.60
CA ILE A 254 2.43 -20.13 -15.51
C ILE A 254 3.07 -19.77 -16.86
N ALA A 255 2.77 -20.53 -17.91
CA ALA A 255 3.41 -20.30 -19.21
C ALA A 255 3.03 -18.94 -19.83
N PRO A 256 1.76 -18.47 -19.81
CA PRO A 256 1.41 -17.13 -20.28
C PRO A 256 2.11 -16.00 -19.48
N ARG A 257 2.23 -16.13 -18.16
CA ARG A 257 2.89 -15.12 -17.32
C ARG A 257 4.41 -15.08 -17.49
N LEU A 258 5.05 -16.24 -17.70
CA LEU A 258 6.46 -16.32 -18.11
C LEU A 258 6.66 -15.65 -19.47
N TYR A 259 5.79 -15.97 -20.46
CA TYR A 259 5.83 -15.31 -21.75
C TYR A 259 5.71 -13.78 -21.61
N LEU A 260 4.75 -13.28 -20.81
CA LEU A 260 4.55 -11.85 -20.62
C LEU A 260 5.82 -11.18 -20.09
N THR A 261 6.45 -11.74 -19.06
CA THR A 261 7.69 -11.21 -18.48
C THR A 261 8.81 -11.13 -19.51
N VAL A 262 9.09 -12.25 -20.21
CA VAL A 262 10.17 -12.31 -21.20
C VAL A 262 9.87 -11.38 -22.39
N ALA A 263 8.64 -11.37 -22.87
CA ALA A 263 8.22 -10.54 -24.01
C ALA A 263 8.26 -9.05 -23.69
N LEU A 264 7.90 -8.64 -22.45
CA LEU A 264 8.04 -7.24 -22.01
C LEU A 264 9.51 -6.83 -21.97
N ILE A 265 10.38 -7.61 -21.32
CA ILE A 265 11.82 -7.30 -21.26
C ILE A 265 12.39 -7.16 -22.69
N THR A 266 12.08 -8.13 -23.58
CA THR A 266 12.56 -8.12 -24.96
C THR A 266 12.02 -6.94 -25.77
N ARG A 267 10.75 -6.57 -25.57
CA ARG A 267 10.11 -5.47 -26.31
C ARG A 267 10.63 -4.11 -25.87
N LEU A 268 10.74 -3.91 -24.56
CA LEU A 268 11.13 -2.63 -23.99
C LEU A 268 12.61 -2.28 -24.26
N SER A 269 13.48 -3.27 -24.37
CA SER A 269 14.88 -3.03 -24.75
C SER A 269 15.03 -2.54 -26.19
N GLN A 270 14.05 -2.82 -27.05
CA GLN A 270 14.07 -2.40 -28.47
C GLN A 270 13.52 -0.99 -28.68
N ASP A 271 12.69 -0.47 -27.78
CA ASP A 271 12.06 0.85 -27.91
C ASP A 271 12.98 2.01 -27.52
N GLU A 272 14.13 1.74 -26.88
CA GLU A 272 15.11 2.73 -26.45
C GLU A 272 16.41 2.74 -27.29
N ALA A 273 16.43 2.01 -28.41
CA ALA A 273 17.49 2.20 -29.40
C ALA A 273 17.30 3.57 -30.06
N PRO A 274 18.34 4.45 -30.06
CA PRO A 274 18.26 5.83 -30.59
C PRO A 274 17.94 5.87 -32.07
#